data_f17d7ae55bc6236386d4880873bc3504
#
_entry.id   f17d7ae55bc6236386d4880873bc3504
#
_cell.length_a   1.000
_cell.length_b   1.000
_cell.length_c   1.000
_cell.angle_alpha   90.00
_cell.angle_beta   90.00
_cell.angle_gamma   90.00
#
_symmetry.space_group_name_H-M   'P 1'
#
loop_
_entity.id
_entity.type
_entity.pdbx_description
1 polymer ?
#
loop_
_entity_poly.entity_id
_entity_poly.type
_entity_poly.pdbx_seq_one_letter_code
_entity_poly.pdbx_strand_id
1 'polypeptide(L)'
;MGIYTIISLAIGFIVILFFGWMMYVHYTNDDLEHWVPPTLIVGMLIIILFGSIGYGADKNEKIHGEIKNTIISNYDDVTNYHDDDRQSFVSGGIKYTFNYDKSQKTLTVFTNTSVVDATFIDGVKQKTGK
;
A
#
# COMPACT_ATOMS: atom_id res chain seq x y z
N MET A 1 5.95 5.67 10.61
CA MET A 1 6.18 4.49 9.74
C MET A 1 5.03 3.50 9.91
N GLY A 2 4.51 3.00 8.81
CA GLY A 2 3.49 1.98 8.86
C GLY A 2 4.06 0.60 9.18
N ILE A 3 3.17 -0.32 9.55
CA ILE A 3 3.56 -1.66 9.99
C ILE A 3 4.27 -2.45 8.86
N TYR A 4 3.85 -2.30 7.61
CA TYR A 4 4.46 -3.00 6.48
C TYR A 4 5.90 -2.54 6.22
N THR A 5 6.17 -1.25 6.40
CA THR A 5 7.53 -0.72 6.31
C THR A 5 8.43 -1.32 7.39
N ILE A 6 7.94 -1.39 8.62
CA ILE A 6 8.67 -1.97 9.74
C ILE A 6 8.97 -3.45 9.50
N ILE A 7 7.97 -4.22 9.08
CA ILE A 7 8.13 -5.65 8.80
C ILE A 7 9.14 -5.88 7.67
N SER A 8 9.04 -5.10 6.58
CA SER A 8 9.95 -5.22 5.45
C SER A 8 11.39 -4.90 5.82
N LEU A 9 11.60 -3.85 6.62
CA LEU A 9 12.92 -3.48 7.11
C LEU A 9 13.50 -4.54 8.05
N ALA A 10 12.67 -5.14 8.90
CA ALA A 10 13.09 -6.23 9.78
C ALA A 10 13.56 -7.45 8.98
N ILE A 11 12.82 -7.84 7.95
CA ILE A 11 13.21 -8.93 7.06
C ILE A 11 14.53 -8.60 6.35
N GLY A 12 14.66 -7.37 5.83
CA GLY A 12 15.90 -6.92 5.19
C GLY A 12 17.08 -6.97 6.13
N PHE A 13 16.90 -6.57 7.39
CA PHE A 13 17.94 -6.64 8.42
C PHE A 13 18.39 -8.09 8.70
N ILE A 14 17.43 -9.01 8.79
CA ILE A 14 17.74 -10.45 8.96
C ILE A 14 18.57 -10.97 7.79
N VAL A 15 18.19 -10.61 6.56
CA VAL A 15 18.93 -10.99 5.35
C VAL A 15 20.37 -10.45 5.40
N ILE A 16 20.56 -9.21 5.84
CA ILE A 16 21.88 -8.61 5.98
C ILE A 16 22.73 -9.35 7.03
N LEU A 17 22.13 -9.71 8.17
CA LEU A 17 22.82 -10.50 9.18
C LEU A 17 23.27 -11.87 8.63
N PHE A 18 22.41 -12.51 7.84
CA PHE A 18 22.74 -13.77 7.20
C PHE A 18 23.92 -13.63 6.24
N PHE A 19 23.93 -12.60 5.39
CA PHE A 19 25.05 -12.31 4.51
C PHE A 19 26.32 -11.98 5.28
N GLY A 20 26.23 -11.21 6.36
CA GLY A 20 27.35 -10.91 7.23
C GLY A 20 27.94 -12.17 7.86
N TRP A 21 27.08 -13.11 8.28
CA TRP A 21 27.51 -14.39 8.80
C TRP A 21 28.19 -15.23 7.73
N MET A 22 27.64 -15.29 6.52
CA MET A 22 28.29 -15.99 5.40
C MET A 22 29.66 -15.38 5.09
N MET A 23 29.78 -14.06 5.10
CA MET A 23 31.07 -13.39 4.91
C MET A 23 32.09 -13.77 6.00
N TYR A 24 31.64 -13.81 7.24
CA TYR A 24 32.49 -14.21 8.35
C TYR A 24 33.02 -15.64 8.18
N VAL A 25 32.16 -16.55 7.75
CA VAL A 25 32.58 -17.94 7.47
C VAL A 25 33.59 -18.00 6.33
N HIS A 26 33.40 -17.20 5.28
CA HIS A 26 34.35 -17.11 4.17
C HIS A 26 35.65 -16.38 4.56
N TYR A 27 35.56 -15.42 5.51
CA TYR A 27 36.74 -14.71 6.01
C TYR A 27 37.78 -15.62 6.63
N THR A 28 37.34 -16.65 7.32
CA THR A 28 38.24 -17.63 7.91
C THR A 28 38.91 -18.53 6.87
N ASN A 29 38.50 -18.49 5.58
CA ASN A 29 38.93 -19.40 4.53
C ASN A 29 39.72 -18.77 3.37
N ASP A 30 39.96 -17.48 3.31
CA ASP A 30 40.75 -16.70 2.33
C ASP A 30 39.93 -15.65 1.54
N ASP A 31 40.60 -14.53 1.17
CA ASP A 31 40.22 -13.52 0.19
C ASP A 31 38.97 -12.66 0.53
N LEU A 32 38.91 -12.17 1.75
CA LEU A 32 37.83 -11.28 2.14
C LEU A 32 37.87 -9.89 1.46
N GLU A 33 39.09 -9.43 1.13
CA GLU A 33 39.27 -8.08 0.59
C GLU A 33 38.52 -7.85 -0.72
N HIS A 34 38.30 -8.89 -1.51
CA HIS A 34 37.56 -8.82 -2.78
C HIS A 34 36.04 -8.88 -2.63
N TRP A 35 35.53 -9.33 -1.49
CA TRP A 35 34.10 -9.56 -1.28
C TRP A 35 33.41 -8.46 -0.47
N VAL A 36 34.15 -7.71 0.35
CA VAL A 36 33.56 -6.70 1.24
C VAL A 36 32.83 -5.59 0.47
N PRO A 37 33.42 -4.91 -0.52
CA PRO A 37 32.72 -3.84 -1.23
C PRO A 37 31.46 -4.29 -1.97
N PRO A 38 31.49 -5.41 -2.76
CA PRO A 38 30.27 -5.88 -3.43
C PRO A 38 29.16 -6.26 -2.45
N THR A 39 29.50 -6.86 -1.30
CA THR A 39 28.51 -7.28 -0.31
C THR A 39 27.86 -6.09 0.38
N LEU A 40 28.60 -5.02 0.66
CA LEU A 40 28.03 -3.80 1.21
C LEU A 40 27.03 -3.17 0.23
N ILE A 41 27.36 -3.14 -1.06
CA ILE A 41 26.46 -2.62 -2.09
C ILE A 41 25.18 -3.46 -2.17
N VAL A 42 25.29 -4.79 -2.18
CA VAL A 42 24.14 -5.69 -2.20
C VAL A 42 23.27 -5.50 -0.95
N GLY A 43 23.88 -5.36 0.23
CA GLY A 43 23.17 -5.09 1.48
C GLY A 43 22.38 -3.81 1.41
N MET A 44 22.97 -2.73 0.90
CA MET A 44 22.27 -1.44 0.73
C MET A 44 21.10 -1.56 -0.25
N LEU A 45 21.30 -2.26 -1.38
CA LEU A 45 20.22 -2.47 -2.36
C LEU A 45 19.06 -3.26 -1.77
N ILE A 46 19.34 -4.26 -0.94
CA ILE A 46 18.32 -5.05 -0.24
C ILE A 46 17.51 -4.16 0.71
N ILE A 47 18.15 -3.29 1.49
CA ILE A 47 17.47 -2.36 2.39
C ILE A 47 16.54 -1.44 1.61
N ILE A 48 17.04 -0.85 0.52
CA ILE A 48 16.25 0.07 -0.32
C ILE A 48 15.07 -0.68 -0.92
N LEU A 49 15.26 -1.89 -1.43
CA LEU A 49 14.21 -2.69 -2.04
C LEU A 49 13.11 -3.02 -1.04
N PHE A 50 13.45 -3.58 0.13
CA PHE A 50 12.46 -3.94 1.13
C PHE A 50 11.78 -2.72 1.74
N GLY A 51 12.51 -1.63 1.95
CA GLY A 51 11.93 -0.38 2.42
C GLY A 51 10.91 0.19 1.43
N SER A 52 11.21 0.12 0.14
CA SER A 52 10.30 0.58 -0.93
C SER A 52 9.03 -0.26 -1.00
N ILE A 53 9.15 -1.59 -0.90
CA ILE A 53 8.00 -2.51 -0.91
C ILE A 53 7.11 -2.23 0.30
N GLY A 54 7.67 -2.13 1.49
CA GLY A 54 6.92 -1.86 2.71
C GLY A 54 6.23 -0.50 2.68
N TYR A 55 6.92 0.53 2.22
CA TYR A 55 6.35 1.87 2.07
C TYR A 55 5.17 1.87 1.10
N GLY A 56 5.31 1.18 -0.04
CA GLY A 56 4.24 1.07 -1.03
C GLY A 56 3.01 0.35 -0.46
N ALA A 57 3.21 -0.73 0.30
CA ALA A 57 2.13 -1.46 0.94
C ALA A 57 1.40 -0.60 1.99
N ASP A 58 2.15 0.13 2.83
CA ASP A 58 1.57 1.05 3.82
C ASP A 58 0.78 2.17 3.15
N LYS A 59 1.29 2.73 2.07
CA LYS A 59 0.61 3.78 1.33
C LYS A 59 -0.70 3.28 0.73
N ASN A 60 -0.70 2.07 0.16
CA ASN A 60 -1.92 1.46 -0.38
C ASN A 60 -2.96 1.20 0.71
N GLU A 61 -2.54 0.67 1.85
CA GLU A 61 -3.46 0.44 2.98
C GLU A 61 -4.06 1.74 3.48
N LYS A 62 -3.26 2.80 3.57
CA LYS A 62 -3.75 4.12 3.96
C LYS A 62 -4.81 4.65 2.98
N ILE A 63 -4.56 4.53 1.68
CA ILE A 63 -5.51 4.95 0.63
C ILE A 63 -6.81 4.15 0.74
N HIS A 64 -6.74 2.83 0.88
CA HIS A 64 -7.92 1.99 1.03
C HIS A 64 -8.71 2.35 2.29
N GLY A 65 -8.03 2.63 3.40
CA GLY A 65 -8.65 3.10 4.63
C GLY A 65 -9.35 4.43 4.48
N GLU A 66 -8.76 5.39 3.78
CA GLU A 66 -9.36 6.69 3.50
C GLU A 66 -10.62 6.56 2.63
N ILE A 67 -10.57 5.73 1.59
CA ILE A 67 -11.72 5.45 0.72
C ILE A 67 -12.85 4.84 1.53
N LYS A 68 -12.57 3.81 2.31
CA LYS A 68 -13.56 3.14 3.16
C LYS A 68 -14.19 4.11 4.16
N ASN A 69 -13.38 4.92 4.84
CA ASN A 69 -13.88 5.90 5.81
C ASN A 69 -14.75 6.96 5.14
N THR A 70 -14.37 7.42 3.95
CA THR A 70 -15.17 8.38 3.18
C THR A 70 -16.53 7.80 2.83
N ILE A 71 -16.59 6.55 2.40
CA ILE A 71 -17.83 5.86 2.07
C ILE A 71 -18.68 5.67 3.31
N ILE A 72 -18.13 5.15 4.41
CA ILE A 72 -18.85 4.90 5.64
C ILE A 72 -19.41 6.20 6.25
N SER A 73 -18.67 7.30 6.12
CA SER A 73 -19.08 8.60 6.65
C SER A 73 -20.21 9.23 5.86
N ASN A 74 -20.38 8.89 4.59
CA ASN A 74 -21.36 9.54 3.69
C ASN A 74 -22.51 8.64 3.27
N TYR A 75 -22.46 7.34 3.56
CA TYR A 75 -23.51 6.37 3.23
C TYR A 75 -23.92 5.61 4.49
N ASP A 76 -25.22 5.35 4.62
CA ASP A 76 -25.79 4.64 5.78
C ASP A 76 -25.73 3.12 5.53
N ASP A 77 -25.54 2.36 6.63
CA ASP A 77 -25.59 0.90 6.61
C ASP A 77 -24.77 0.26 5.50
N VAL A 78 -23.50 0.68 5.39
CA VAL A 78 -22.58 0.13 4.38
C VAL A 78 -22.27 -1.33 4.72
N THR A 79 -22.58 -2.23 3.79
CA THR A 79 -22.33 -3.66 3.88
C THR A 79 -21.68 -4.16 2.58
N ASN A 80 -21.14 -5.37 2.61
CA ASN A 80 -20.51 -6.00 1.44
C ASN A 80 -19.49 -5.08 0.75
N TYR A 81 -18.69 -4.39 1.55
CA TYR A 81 -17.63 -3.52 1.04
C TYR A 81 -16.52 -4.35 0.42
N HIS A 82 -16.25 -4.11 -0.86
CA HIS A 82 -15.15 -4.72 -1.61
C HIS A 82 -14.29 -3.64 -2.23
N ASP A 83 -12.99 -3.62 -1.93
CA ASP A 83 -12.03 -2.70 -2.51
C ASP A 83 -10.99 -3.42 -3.38
N ASP A 84 -11.23 -4.69 -3.69
CA ASP A 84 -10.45 -5.49 -4.63
C ASP A 84 -10.87 -5.20 -6.08
N ASP A 85 -10.88 -6.21 -6.94
CA ASP A 85 -11.24 -6.06 -8.35
C ASP A 85 -12.68 -5.56 -8.56
N ARG A 86 -13.55 -5.72 -7.55
CA ARG A 86 -14.97 -5.37 -7.67
C ARG A 86 -15.28 -3.92 -7.36
N GLN A 87 -14.56 -3.32 -6.42
CA GLN A 87 -14.77 -1.95 -5.94
C GLN A 87 -16.26 -1.60 -5.80
N SER A 88 -16.94 -2.24 -4.87
CA SER A 88 -18.37 -2.09 -4.67
C SER A 88 -18.76 -2.15 -3.19
N PHE A 89 -19.92 -1.62 -2.88
CA PHE A 89 -20.52 -1.72 -1.55
C PHE A 89 -22.04 -1.64 -1.68
N VAL A 90 -22.73 -1.98 -0.59
CA VAL A 90 -24.18 -1.88 -0.49
C VAL A 90 -24.51 -0.88 0.61
N SER A 91 -25.40 0.06 0.32
CA SER A 91 -25.91 1.01 1.29
C SER A 91 -27.41 1.08 1.19
N GLY A 92 -28.11 0.83 2.30
CA GLY A 92 -29.57 0.87 2.31
C GLY A 92 -30.23 -0.08 1.33
N GLY A 93 -29.63 -1.24 1.06
CA GLY A 93 -30.13 -2.22 0.10
C GLY A 93 -29.82 -1.91 -1.36
N ILE A 94 -29.12 -0.81 -1.65
CA ILE A 94 -28.74 -0.40 -3.01
C ILE A 94 -27.27 -0.68 -3.21
N LYS A 95 -26.94 -1.34 -4.32
CA LYS A 95 -25.55 -1.62 -4.69
C LYS A 95 -24.94 -0.43 -5.41
N TYR A 96 -23.77 -0.01 -4.94
CA TYR A 96 -22.97 1.04 -5.55
C TYR A 96 -21.63 0.48 -6.00
N THR A 97 -21.04 1.06 -7.03
CA THR A 97 -19.65 0.81 -7.42
C THR A 97 -18.87 2.11 -7.27
N PHE A 98 -17.56 2.01 -7.11
CA PHE A 98 -16.72 3.19 -6.98
C PHE A 98 -15.41 3.03 -7.75
N ASN A 99 -14.81 4.16 -8.08
CA ASN A 99 -13.50 4.23 -8.71
C ASN A 99 -12.67 5.32 -8.03
N TYR A 100 -11.41 5.07 -7.81
CA TYR A 100 -10.50 6.02 -7.18
C TYR A 100 -9.34 6.35 -8.09
N ASP A 101 -9.15 7.64 -8.38
CA ASP A 101 -8.01 8.17 -9.14
C ASP A 101 -6.94 8.66 -8.16
N LYS A 102 -5.82 7.93 -8.09
CA LYS A 102 -4.72 8.26 -7.18
C LYS A 102 -4.05 9.60 -7.53
N SER A 103 -3.99 9.95 -8.81
CA SER A 103 -3.32 11.17 -9.26
C SER A 103 -4.08 12.42 -8.85
N GLN A 104 -5.40 12.39 -8.84
CA GLN A 104 -6.28 13.49 -8.49
C GLN A 104 -6.92 13.34 -7.11
N LYS A 105 -6.65 12.23 -6.42
CA LYS A 105 -7.28 11.88 -5.14
C LYS A 105 -8.80 11.95 -5.21
N THR A 106 -9.37 11.52 -6.34
CA THR A 106 -10.80 11.62 -6.63
C THR A 106 -11.45 10.26 -6.52
N LEU A 107 -12.42 10.14 -5.63
CA LEU A 107 -13.28 8.97 -5.49
C LEU A 107 -14.61 9.29 -6.14
N THR A 108 -15.00 8.50 -7.15
CA THR A 108 -16.29 8.63 -7.84
C THR A 108 -17.12 7.40 -7.50
N VAL A 109 -18.36 7.63 -6.99
CA VAL A 109 -19.29 6.57 -6.64
C VAL A 109 -20.41 6.55 -7.68
N PHE A 110 -20.70 5.36 -8.19
CA PHE A 110 -21.72 5.13 -9.21
C PHE A 110 -22.86 4.30 -8.65
N THR A 111 -24.07 4.58 -9.09
CA THR A 111 -25.22 3.70 -8.84
C THR A 111 -25.10 2.40 -9.66
N ASN A 112 -25.95 1.41 -9.41
CA ASN A 112 -25.93 0.16 -10.17
C ASN A 112 -26.32 0.34 -11.64
N THR A 113 -26.86 1.51 -12.02
CA THR A 113 -27.14 1.89 -13.41
C THR A 113 -26.01 2.71 -14.05
N SER A 114 -24.84 2.74 -13.42
CA SER A 114 -23.64 3.47 -13.85
C SER A 114 -23.81 4.99 -13.93
N VAL A 115 -24.76 5.53 -13.17
CA VAL A 115 -24.91 6.99 -12.99
C VAL A 115 -24.08 7.44 -11.81
N VAL A 116 -23.36 8.57 -11.96
CA VAL A 116 -22.57 9.14 -10.87
C VAL A 116 -23.50 9.56 -9.72
N ASP A 117 -23.32 8.96 -8.55
CA ASP A 117 -24.07 9.32 -7.34
C ASP A 117 -23.36 10.41 -6.57
N ALA A 118 -22.05 10.31 -6.38
CA ALA A 118 -21.26 11.28 -5.63
C ALA A 118 -19.81 11.27 -6.11
N THR A 119 -19.15 12.41 -5.95
CA THR A 119 -17.72 12.57 -6.22
C THR A 119 -17.07 13.16 -4.98
N PHE A 120 -15.95 12.59 -4.54
CA PHE A 120 -15.19 13.05 -3.39
C PHE A 120 -13.76 13.38 -3.85
N ILE A 121 -13.31 14.58 -3.59
CA ILE A 121 -11.93 15.00 -3.86
C ILE A 121 -11.24 15.18 -2.51
N ASP A 122 -10.15 14.43 -2.31
CA ASP A 122 -9.39 14.43 -1.05
C ASP A 122 -10.30 14.20 0.18
N GLY A 123 -11.28 13.29 0.05
CA GLY A 123 -12.23 12.96 1.09
C GLY A 123 -13.40 13.93 1.25
N VAL A 124 -13.46 15.00 0.47
CA VAL A 124 -14.50 16.03 0.56
C VAL A 124 -15.53 15.82 -0.55
N LYS A 125 -16.81 15.68 -0.16
CA LYS A 125 -17.89 15.52 -1.11
C LYS A 125 -18.05 16.77 -1.96
N GLN A 126 -18.02 16.58 -3.27
CA GLN A 126 -18.23 17.66 -4.21
C GLN A 126 -19.71 17.86 -4.49
N LYS A 127 -20.14 19.10 -4.63
CA LYS A 127 -21.48 19.38 -5.10
C LYS A 127 -21.57 18.95 -6.57
N THR A 128 -22.51 18.03 -6.85
CA THR A 128 -22.86 17.74 -8.24
C THR A 128 -23.33 19.04 -8.87
N GLY A 129 -22.73 19.44 -9.99
CA GLY A 129 -22.93 20.75 -10.62
C GLY A 129 -24.35 21.00 -11.14
N LYS A 130 -25.28 21.08 -10.25
CA LYS A 130 -26.62 21.57 -10.54
C LYS A 130 -27.07 22.54 -9.47
#